data_9cde33a2b2411f8d0c45622d87d9cbf2
#
_entry.id   9cde33a2b2411f8d0c45622d87d9cbf2
#
_cell.length_a   1.000
_cell.length_b   1.000
_cell.length_c   1.000
_cell.angle_alpha   90.00
_cell.angle_beta   90.00
_cell.angle_gamma   90.00
#
_symmetry.space_group_name_H-M   'P 1'
#
loop_
_entity.id
_entity.type
_entity.pdbx_description
1 polymer ?
#
loop_
_entity_poly.entity_id
_entity_poly.type
_entity_poly.pdbx_seq_one_letter_code
_entity_poly.pdbx_strand_id
1 'polypeptide(L)'
;MASIQKHKTRDGKSGYRIQWMMYDGKRNSKVFYLPRNQVKIIAERLDRESREIRSGLRQRPGTLKMITDKFISTSKTDNKSPQTILRYEKVFIPFLAYFGEERSLHSINTIAVEEYKAERSEIDKVKPISVNTELTHLKALFNWAVRQEYIAKTPFTGVKMLNVDDPIVRFLSEDEITKLYEVIKEKKNQRAWDLVTFYLQTGARATEILEEGGFTWDSVKEDHIEIIGKGRKRRRIPLNNTLCSILNSRRHERVPFPYTYSAVSQSISRRLFHSAGIPDANLHTLRKTAGARLIQKGVDIYRVSKFLGHSSVKVTEKHYVDLLEVDYQEMSALLEDSTKGESKVSETQASGWGKVA
;
A
#
# COMPACT_ATOMS: atom_id res chain seq x y z
N MET A 1 17.67 -31.96 -29.52
CA MET A 1 16.65 -32.99 -29.85
C MET A 1 16.42 -33.88 -28.66
N ALA A 2 15.17 -34.31 -28.46
CA ALA A 2 14.84 -35.26 -27.41
C ALA A 2 15.41 -36.64 -27.76
N SER A 3 15.99 -37.33 -26.76
CA SER A 3 16.51 -38.69 -26.91
C SER A 3 15.60 -39.71 -26.23
N ILE A 4 15.46 -40.88 -26.78
CA ILE A 4 14.62 -41.95 -26.27
C ILE A 4 15.50 -43.15 -25.95
N GLN A 5 15.48 -43.61 -24.70
CA GLN A 5 16.23 -44.76 -24.22
C GLN A 5 15.28 -45.83 -23.67
N LYS A 6 15.58 -47.12 -23.94
CA LYS A 6 14.83 -48.21 -23.27
C LYS A 6 15.07 -48.12 -21.75
N HIS A 7 14.02 -48.28 -20.98
CA HIS A 7 14.04 -48.32 -19.52
C HIS A 7 13.36 -49.59 -19.03
N LYS A 8 14.02 -50.26 -18.08
CA LYS A 8 13.47 -51.45 -17.41
C LYS A 8 13.51 -51.22 -15.89
N THR A 9 12.40 -51.39 -15.23
CA THR A 9 12.34 -51.32 -13.76
C THR A 9 12.91 -52.58 -13.11
N ARG A 10 13.21 -52.54 -11.82
CA ARG A 10 13.62 -53.73 -11.04
C ARG A 10 12.56 -54.83 -11.04
N ASP A 11 11.28 -54.46 -11.13
CA ASP A 11 10.12 -55.37 -11.17
C ASP A 11 9.82 -55.87 -12.60
N GLY A 12 10.75 -55.72 -13.56
CA GLY A 12 10.64 -56.25 -14.91
C GLY A 12 9.78 -55.42 -15.89
N LYS A 13 9.12 -54.33 -15.50
CA LYS A 13 8.34 -53.52 -16.42
C LYS A 13 9.24 -52.77 -17.39
N SER A 14 8.93 -52.89 -18.68
CA SER A 14 9.68 -52.26 -19.78
C SER A 14 8.96 -50.98 -20.21
N GLY A 15 9.71 -49.91 -20.40
CA GLY A 15 9.25 -48.64 -20.91
C GLY A 15 10.34 -47.87 -21.65
N TYR A 16 10.13 -46.59 -21.84
CA TYR A 16 11.08 -45.71 -22.51
C TYR A 16 11.29 -44.45 -21.68
N ARG A 17 12.53 -44.03 -21.49
CA ARG A 17 12.93 -42.76 -20.92
C ARG A 17 13.13 -41.77 -22.04
N ILE A 18 12.37 -40.68 -22.02
CA ILE A 18 12.60 -39.51 -22.85
C ILE A 18 13.49 -38.55 -22.09
N GLN A 19 14.54 -38.04 -22.71
CA GLN A 19 15.34 -36.92 -22.22
C GLN A 19 15.27 -35.79 -23.24
N TRP A 20 14.94 -34.60 -22.81
CA TRP A 20 14.86 -33.44 -23.71
C TRP A 20 15.43 -32.20 -23.02
N MET A 21 15.79 -31.23 -23.84
CA MET A 21 16.24 -29.91 -23.36
C MET A 21 15.04 -29.02 -23.17
N MET A 22 14.85 -28.51 -21.93
CA MET A 22 13.81 -27.52 -21.66
C MET A 22 14.15 -26.15 -22.25
N TYR A 23 13.16 -25.28 -22.28
CA TYR A 23 13.31 -23.92 -22.80
C TYR A 23 14.34 -23.10 -22.02
N ASP A 24 14.57 -23.38 -20.72
CA ASP A 24 15.56 -22.74 -19.83
C ASP A 24 16.99 -23.31 -19.98
N GLY A 25 17.19 -24.22 -20.91
CA GLY A 25 18.49 -24.86 -21.14
C GLY A 25 18.78 -26.06 -20.24
N LYS A 26 17.91 -26.42 -19.32
CA LYS A 26 18.06 -27.57 -18.43
C LYS A 26 17.60 -28.85 -19.14
N ARG A 27 18.29 -29.96 -18.83
CA ARG A 27 17.85 -31.28 -19.26
C ARG A 27 16.75 -31.80 -18.33
N ASN A 28 15.67 -32.31 -18.91
CA ASN A 28 14.62 -33.02 -18.20
C ASN A 28 14.49 -34.45 -18.70
N SER A 29 13.98 -35.35 -17.86
CA SER A 29 13.75 -36.75 -18.26
C SER A 29 12.48 -37.30 -17.59
N LYS A 30 11.74 -38.11 -18.38
CA LYS A 30 10.54 -38.81 -17.88
C LYS A 30 10.44 -40.18 -18.47
N VAL A 31 9.99 -41.17 -17.70
CA VAL A 31 9.76 -42.54 -18.16
C VAL A 31 8.30 -42.71 -18.54
N PHE A 32 8.06 -43.36 -19.68
CA PHE A 32 6.73 -43.67 -20.21
C PHE A 32 6.63 -45.17 -20.45
N TYR A 33 5.57 -45.79 -20.00
CA TYR A 33 5.23 -47.19 -20.20
C TYR A 33 4.21 -47.32 -21.35
N LEU A 34 4.59 -46.83 -22.52
CA LEU A 34 3.77 -46.78 -23.72
C LEU A 34 4.52 -47.40 -24.90
N PRO A 35 3.82 -47.84 -25.98
CA PRO A 35 4.47 -48.30 -27.22
C PRO A 35 5.44 -47.26 -27.77
N ARG A 36 6.53 -47.75 -28.39
CA ARG A 36 7.63 -46.88 -28.88
C ARG A 36 7.16 -45.79 -29.86
N ASN A 37 6.17 -46.07 -30.70
CA ASN A 37 5.60 -45.10 -31.62
C ASN A 37 4.93 -43.93 -30.90
N GLN A 38 4.17 -44.20 -29.84
CA GLN A 38 3.56 -43.16 -29.01
C GLN A 38 4.62 -42.35 -28.25
N VAL A 39 5.63 -43.00 -27.70
CA VAL A 39 6.75 -42.33 -27.03
C VAL A 39 7.52 -41.40 -27.97
N LYS A 40 7.68 -41.82 -29.26
CA LYS A 40 8.30 -40.96 -30.28
C LYS A 40 7.49 -39.70 -30.55
N ILE A 41 6.18 -39.79 -30.65
CA ILE A 41 5.28 -38.65 -30.83
C ILE A 41 5.38 -37.68 -29.61
N ILE A 42 5.43 -38.22 -28.40
CA ILE A 42 5.61 -37.45 -27.19
C ILE A 42 6.96 -36.71 -27.18
N ALA A 43 8.05 -37.40 -27.55
CA ALA A 43 9.39 -36.82 -27.63
C ALA A 43 9.47 -35.65 -28.62
N GLU A 44 8.92 -35.85 -29.82
CA GLU A 44 8.85 -34.81 -30.86
C GLU A 44 8.01 -33.59 -30.41
N ARG A 45 6.90 -33.85 -29.74
CA ARG A 45 6.06 -32.79 -29.14
C ARG A 45 6.82 -31.98 -28.09
N LEU A 46 7.49 -32.64 -27.15
CA LEU A 46 8.26 -31.96 -26.09
C LEU A 46 9.40 -31.11 -26.67
N ASP A 47 10.08 -31.62 -27.70
CA ASP A 47 11.18 -30.91 -28.36
C ASP A 47 10.66 -29.69 -29.15
N ARG A 48 9.51 -29.84 -29.83
CA ARG A 48 8.84 -28.74 -30.52
C ARG A 48 8.37 -27.67 -29.55
N GLU A 49 7.67 -28.02 -28.46
CA GLU A 49 7.21 -27.10 -27.44
C GLU A 49 8.38 -26.31 -26.85
N SER A 50 9.49 -26.96 -26.55
CA SER A 50 10.68 -26.29 -26.04
C SER A 50 11.30 -25.31 -27.02
N ARG A 51 11.29 -25.63 -28.31
CA ARG A 51 11.76 -24.72 -29.37
C ARG A 51 10.83 -23.54 -29.59
N GLU A 52 9.51 -23.77 -29.60
CA GLU A 52 8.50 -22.73 -29.74
C GLU A 52 8.58 -21.72 -28.60
N ILE A 53 8.81 -22.18 -27.36
CA ILE A 53 9.00 -21.31 -26.20
C ILE A 53 10.28 -20.48 -26.30
N ARG A 54 11.40 -21.08 -26.76
CA ARG A 54 12.67 -20.35 -26.96
C ARG A 54 12.58 -19.29 -28.06
N SER A 55 11.85 -19.59 -29.13
CA SER A 55 11.64 -18.66 -30.25
C SER A 55 10.53 -17.61 -29.97
N GLY A 56 9.89 -17.63 -28.81
CA GLY A 56 8.78 -16.73 -28.47
C GLY A 56 7.44 -17.08 -29.15
N LEU A 57 7.38 -18.18 -29.92
CA LEU A 57 6.15 -18.65 -30.57
C LEU A 57 5.15 -19.28 -29.59
N ARG A 58 5.60 -19.66 -28.39
CA ARG A 58 4.77 -20.22 -27.32
C ARG A 58 5.17 -19.67 -25.98
N GLN A 59 4.18 -19.41 -25.15
CA GLN A 59 4.37 -18.88 -23.80
C GLN A 59 4.99 -19.92 -22.84
N ARG A 60 5.74 -19.45 -21.85
CA ARG A 60 6.36 -20.29 -20.83
C ARG A 60 5.30 -20.98 -19.99
N PRO A 61 5.37 -22.31 -19.77
CA PRO A 61 4.46 -22.99 -18.85
C PRO A 61 4.75 -22.54 -17.42
N GLY A 62 3.71 -22.45 -16.60
CA GLY A 62 3.86 -22.17 -15.19
C GLY A 62 2.62 -22.57 -14.40
N THR A 63 2.82 -23.24 -13.27
CA THR A 63 1.78 -23.46 -12.27
C THR A 63 1.63 -22.21 -11.42
N LEU A 64 0.46 -22.03 -10.80
CA LEU A 64 0.22 -20.88 -9.91
C LEU A 64 1.26 -20.82 -8.80
N LYS A 65 1.59 -21.94 -8.17
CA LYS A 65 2.61 -22.00 -7.12
C LYS A 65 3.98 -21.55 -7.63
N MET A 66 4.44 -22.08 -8.73
CA MET A 66 5.73 -21.70 -9.32
C MET A 66 5.78 -20.19 -9.64
N ILE A 67 4.70 -19.63 -10.16
CA ILE A 67 4.62 -18.23 -10.55
C ILE A 67 4.60 -17.32 -9.32
N THR A 68 3.82 -17.65 -8.29
CA THR A 68 3.78 -16.87 -7.04
C THR A 68 5.12 -16.88 -6.33
N ASP A 69 5.81 -18.02 -6.24
CA ASP A 69 7.13 -18.14 -5.62
C ASP A 69 8.19 -17.32 -6.37
N LYS A 70 8.18 -17.36 -7.71
CA LYS A 70 9.07 -16.54 -8.55
C LYS A 70 8.78 -15.03 -8.39
N PHE A 71 7.52 -14.65 -8.36
CA PHE A 71 7.13 -13.27 -8.15
C PHE A 71 7.61 -12.73 -6.80
N ILE A 72 7.47 -13.53 -5.72
CA ILE A 72 7.98 -13.18 -4.39
C ILE A 72 9.51 -13.05 -4.44
N SER A 73 10.21 -14.01 -5.05
CA SER A 73 11.67 -13.97 -5.18
C SER A 73 12.14 -12.71 -5.93
N THR A 74 11.53 -12.42 -7.08
CA THR A 74 11.83 -11.21 -7.87
C THR A 74 11.52 -9.95 -7.06
N SER A 75 10.40 -9.92 -6.33
CA SER A 75 10.03 -8.79 -5.50
C SER A 75 11.03 -8.52 -4.36
N LYS A 76 11.66 -9.57 -3.81
CA LYS A 76 12.76 -9.47 -2.84
C LYS A 76 14.01 -8.87 -3.50
N THR A 77 14.38 -9.34 -4.68
CA THR A 77 15.51 -8.81 -5.47
C THR A 77 15.29 -7.34 -5.87
N ASP A 78 14.05 -6.96 -6.18
CA ASP A 78 13.66 -5.57 -6.48
C ASP A 78 13.60 -4.67 -5.23
N ASN A 79 14.09 -5.13 -4.08
CA ASN A 79 14.09 -4.40 -2.82
C ASN A 79 12.70 -3.89 -2.37
N LYS A 80 11.63 -4.65 -2.64
CA LYS A 80 10.32 -4.35 -2.06
C LYS A 80 10.40 -4.47 -0.54
N SER A 81 9.66 -3.60 0.17
CA SER A 81 9.68 -3.64 1.63
C SER A 81 9.24 -5.01 2.18
N PRO A 82 9.80 -5.47 3.32
CA PRO A 82 9.39 -6.73 3.96
C PRO A 82 7.88 -6.82 4.17
N GLN A 83 7.25 -5.70 4.52
CA GLN A 83 5.80 -5.61 4.71
C GLN A 83 5.03 -5.83 3.40
N THR A 84 5.57 -5.38 2.26
CA THR A 84 4.96 -5.63 0.95
C THR A 84 5.06 -7.12 0.58
N ILE A 85 6.21 -7.73 0.83
CA ILE A 85 6.41 -9.17 0.60
C ILE A 85 5.43 -9.99 1.45
N LEU A 86 5.34 -9.69 2.75
CA LEU A 86 4.39 -10.37 3.65
C LEU A 86 2.93 -10.23 3.19
N ARG A 87 2.56 -9.09 2.61
CA ARG A 87 1.22 -8.90 2.05
C ARG A 87 0.98 -9.77 0.82
N TYR A 88 1.97 -9.89 -0.08
CA TYR A 88 1.88 -10.82 -1.22
C TYR A 88 1.70 -12.26 -0.73
N GLU A 89 2.52 -12.71 0.22
CA GLU A 89 2.42 -14.05 0.78
C GLU A 89 1.03 -14.32 1.37
N LYS A 90 0.48 -13.38 2.16
CA LYS A 90 -0.88 -13.49 2.73
C LYS A 90 -1.98 -13.54 1.69
N VAL A 91 -1.87 -12.77 0.60
CA VAL A 91 -2.86 -12.75 -0.48
C VAL A 91 -2.80 -14.03 -1.32
N PHE A 92 -1.61 -14.60 -1.51
CA PHE A 92 -1.48 -15.82 -2.30
C PHE A 92 -2.00 -17.08 -1.60
N ILE A 93 -2.11 -17.10 -0.26
CA ILE A 93 -2.67 -18.24 0.47
C ILE A 93 -4.11 -18.55 0.02
N PRO A 94 -5.11 -17.66 0.15
CA PRO A 94 -6.46 -17.94 -0.28
C PRO A 94 -6.58 -18.10 -1.80
N PHE A 95 -5.77 -17.40 -2.58
CA PHE A 95 -5.74 -17.54 -4.03
C PHE A 95 -5.31 -18.94 -4.48
N LEU A 96 -4.23 -19.46 -3.92
CA LEU A 96 -3.74 -20.82 -4.21
C LEU A 96 -4.68 -21.90 -3.66
N ALA A 97 -5.31 -21.66 -2.51
CA ALA A 97 -6.30 -22.57 -1.96
C ALA A 97 -7.55 -22.69 -2.86
N TYR A 98 -8.03 -21.58 -3.41
CA TYR A 98 -9.20 -21.56 -4.28
C TYR A 98 -8.93 -22.20 -5.65
N PHE A 99 -7.82 -21.85 -6.29
CA PHE A 99 -7.52 -22.30 -7.65
C PHE A 99 -6.76 -23.64 -7.72
N GLY A 100 -6.05 -24.02 -6.66
CA GLY A 100 -5.10 -25.12 -6.66
C GLY A 100 -3.70 -24.72 -7.10
N GLU A 101 -2.69 -25.17 -6.34
CA GLU A 101 -1.28 -24.82 -6.55
C GLU A 101 -0.74 -25.23 -7.93
N GLU A 102 -1.14 -26.42 -8.39
CA GLU A 102 -0.69 -27.03 -9.66
C GLU A 102 -1.47 -26.53 -10.89
N ARG A 103 -2.49 -25.71 -10.68
CA ARG A 103 -3.28 -25.14 -11.79
C ARG A 103 -2.40 -24.27 -12.69
N SER A 104 -2.58 -24.38 -13.98
CA SER A 104 -1.87 -23.57 -14.95
C SER A 104 -2.30 -22.10 -14.88
N LEU A 105 -1.33 -21.18 -14.86
CA LEU A 105 -1.61 -19.73 -14.91
C LEU A 105 -2.48 -19.33 -16.11
N HIS A 106 -2.29 -20.00 -17.27
CA HIS A 106 -3.05 -19.73 -18.50
C HIS A 106 -4.55 -20.02 -18.37
N SER A 107 -4.94 -20.90 -17.44
CA SER A 107 -6.35 -21.26 -17.25
C SER A 107 -7.13 -20.22 -16.43
N ILE A 108 -6.44 -19.22 -15.87
CA ILE A 108 -7.08 -18.14 -15.13
C ILE A 108 -7.46 -17.03 -16.11
N ASN A 109 -8.74 -16.95 -16.43
CA ASN A 109 -9.32 -15.90 -17.26
C ASN A 109 -10.08 -14.87 -16.42
N THR A 110 -10.67 -13.87 -17.05
CA THR A 110 -11.43 -12.81 -16.36
C THR A 110 -12.63 -13.36 -15.58
N ILE A 111 -13.32 -14.37 -16.12
CA ILE A 111 -14.47 -15.02 -15.46
C ILE A 111 -13.99 -15.67 -14.14
N ALA A 112 -12.91 -16.43 -14.18
CA ALA A 112 -12.34 -17.05 -12.99
C ALA A 112 -11.93 -16.04 -11.90
N VAL A 113 -11.45 -14.86 -12.31
CA VAL A 113 -11.15 -13.77 -11.35
C VAL A 113 -12.43 -13.18 -10.75
N GLU A 114 -13.49 -13.02 -11.53
CA GLU A 114 -14.80 -12.56 -11.03
C GLU A 114 -15.44 -13.58 -10.09
N GLU A 115 -15.35 -14.88 -10.40
CA GLU A 115 -15.80 -15.97 -9.53
C GLU A 115 -15.02 -15.98 -8.20
N TYR A 116 -13.71 -15.84 -8.24
CA TYR A 116 -12.87 -15.70 -7.03
C TYR A 116 -13.28 -14.48 -6.19
N LYS A 117 -13.54 -13.34 -6.84
CA LYS A 117 -14.01 -12.12 -6.15
C LYS A 117 -15.35 -12.36 -5.45
N ALA A 118 -16.29 -13.04 -6.11
CA ALA A 118 -17.59 -13.40 -5.55
C ALA A 118 -17.42 -14.37 -4.36
N GLU A 119 -16.62 -15.40 -4.50
CA GLU A 119 -16.30 -16.36 -3.41
C GLU A 119 -15.79 -15.61 -2.18
N ARG A 120 -14.77 -14.76 -2.34
CA ARG A 120 -14.20 -14.00 -1.23
C ARG A 120 -15.20 -13.08 -0.55
N SER A 121 -16.09 -12.45 -1.33
CA SER A 121 -17.08 -11.50 -0.83
C SER A 121 -18.30 -12.17 -0.22
N GLU A 122 -18.87 -13.15 -0.90
CA GLU A 122 -20.19 -13.72 -0.60
C GLU A 122 -20.11 -14.96 0.28
N ILE A 123 -19.11 -15.81 0.07
CA ILE A 123 -18.95 -17.07 0.80
C ILE A 123 -18.02 -16.86 2.00
N ASP A 124 -16.81 -16.36 1.77
CA ASP A 124 -15.82 -16.14 2.83
C ASP A 124 -16.12 -14.91 3.69
N LYS A 125 -17.10 -14.07 3.29
CA LYS A 125 -17.52 -12.83 3.98
C LYS A 125 -16.36 -11.86 4.26
N VAL A 126 -15.38 -11.82 3.40
CA VAL A 126 -14.25 -10.89 3.49
C VAL A 126 -14.73 -9.46 3.18
N LYS A 127 -14.34 -8.49 4.00
CA LYS A 127 -14.71 -7.08 3.81
C LYS A 127 -14.32 -6.57 2.42
N PRO A 128 -15.18 -5.80 1.72
CA PRO A 128 -14.91 -5.31 0.35
C PRO A 128 -13.54 -4.64 0.17
N ILE A 129 -13.10 -3.84 1.12
CA ILE A 129 -11.77 -3.20 1.08
C ILE A 129 -10.61 -4.21 1.11
N SER A 130 -10.80 -5.34 1.80
CA SER A 130 -9.79 -6.41 1.86
C SER A 130 -9.77 -7.20 0.56
N VAL A 131 -10.94 -7.51 -0.03
CA VAL A 131 -11.05 -8.12 -1.36
C VAL A 131 -10.38 -7.23 -2.41
N ASN A 132 -10.65 -5.93 -2.41
CA ASN A 132 -10.00 -4.98 -3.31
C ASN A 132 -8.48 -4.94 -3.15
N THR A 133 -8.00 -5.11 -1.91
CA THR A 133 -6.57 -5.22 -1.63
C THR A 133 -5.99 -6.51 -2.22
N GLU A 134 -6.67 -7.66 -2.06
CA GLU A 134 -6.28 -8.93 -2.68
C GLU A 134 -6.21 -8.80 -4.20
N LEU A 135 -7.27 -8.30 -4.83
CA LEU A 135 -7.33 -8.09 -6.29
C LEU A 135 -6.21 -7.17 -6.79
N THR A 136 -5.87 -6.12 -6.05
CA THR A 136 -4.76 -5.21 -6.39
C THR A 136 -3.42 -5.93 -6.40
N HIS A 137 -3.15 -6.79 -5.42
CA HIS A 137 -1.91 -7.55 -5.34
C HIS A 137 -1.86 -8.69 -6.38
N LEU A 138 -2.98 -9.35 -6.63
CA LEU A 138 -3.10 -10.34 -7.71
C LEU A 138 -2.91 -9.69 -9.08
N LYS A 139 -3.50 -8.52 -9.32
CA LYS A 139 -3.24 -7.73 -10.55
C LYS A 139 -1.76 -7.42 -10.74
N ALA A 140 -1.03 -7.13 -9.65
CA ALA A 140 0.42 -6.92 -9.72
C ALA A 140 1.17 -8.19 -10.15
N LEU A 141 0.79 -9.36 -9.61
CA LEU A 141 1.32 -10.68 -10.00
C LEU A 141 1.08 -10.95 -11.49
N PHE A 142 -0.16 -10.82 -11.96
CA PHE A 142 -0.50 -11.11 -13.37
C PHE A 142 0.13 -10.12 -14.34
N ASN A 143 0.23 -8.84 -13.99
CA ASN A 143 0.96 -7.86 -14.79
C ASN A 143 2.47 -8.16 -14.85
N TRP A 144 3.04 -8.66 -13.76
CA TRP A 144 4.42 -9.15 -13.76
C TRP A 144 4.56 -10.39 -14.67
N ALA A 145 3.61 -11.33 -14.59
CA ALA A 145 3.61 -12.52 -15.42
C ALA A 145 3.51 -12.20 -16.93
N VAL A 146 2.77 -11.15 -17.32
CA VAL A 146 2.76 -10.62 -18.70
C VAL A 146 4.14 -10.10 -19.09
N ARG A 147 4.79 -9.27 -18.26
CA ARG A 147 6.14 -8.73 -18.54
C ARG A 147 7.20 -9.81 -18.60
N GLN A 148 6.99 -10.95 -17.93
CA GLN A 148 7.89 -12.10 -17.97
C GLN A 148 7.49 -13.13 -19.04
N GLU A 149 6.52 -12.79 -19.89
CA GLU A 149 6.05 -13.63 -21.01
C GLU A 149 5.46 -14.98 -20.58
N TYR A 150 4.98 -15.08 -19.34
CA TYR A 150 4.24 -16.27 -18.90
C TYR A 150 2.82 -16.32 -19.47
N ILE A 151 2.20 -15.18 -19.71
CA ILE A 151 0.88 -15.02 -20.33
C ILE A 151 0.89 -13.82 -21.28
N ALA A 152 0.07 -13.85 -22.33
CA ALA A 152 -0.01 -12.76 -23.30
C ALA A 152 -0.74 -11.51 -22.76
N LYS A 153 -1.76 -11.71 -21.93
CA LYS A 153 -2.59 -10.64 -21.36
C LYS A 153 -3.02 -10.97 -19.95
N THR A 154 -3.22 -9.93 -19.15
CA THR A 154 -3.72 -10.07 -17.78
C THR A 154 -5.22 -10.38 -17.79
N PRO A 155 -5.71 -11.30 -16.92
CA PRO A 155 -7.13 -11.54 -16.74
C PRO A 155 -7.84 -10.42 -15.97
N PHE A 156 -7.10 -9.43 -15.47
CA PHE A 156 -7.65 -8.29 -14.71
C PHE A 156 -8.13 -7.14 -15.60
N THR A 157 -8.05 -7.28 -16.94
CA THR A 157 -8.62 -6.28 -17.85
C THR A 157 -10.16 -6.29 -17.70
N GLY A 158 -10.71 -5.14 -17.32
CA GLY A 158 -12.15 -4.99 -17.11
C GLY A 158 -12.69 -5.43 -15.74
N VAL A 159 -11.88 -6.09 -14.89
CA VAL A 159 -12.30 -6.43 -13.53
C VAL A 159 -12.50 -5.15 -12.72
N LYS A 160 -13.72 -4.92 -12.25
CA LYS A 160 -14.05 -3.79 -11.38
C LYS A 160 -13.83 -4.15 -9.92
N MET A 161 -13.32 -3.18 -9.17
CA MET A 161 -13.24 -3.29 -7.71
C MET A 161 -14.64 -3.22 -7.10
N LEU A 162 -14.82 -3.81 -5.92
CA LEU A 162 -16.03 -3.69 -5.15
C LEU A 162 -16.23 -2.24 -4.69
N ASN A 163 -17.47 -1.78 -4.66
CA ASN A 163 -17.78 -0.47 -4.09
C ASN A 163 -17.44 -0.46 -2.61
N VAL A 164 -16.76 0.57 -2.19
CA VAL A 164 -16.41 0.82 -0.78
C VAL A 164 -16.71 2.28 -0.51
N ASP A 165 -17.56 2.53 0.47
CA ASP A 165 -17.80 3.89 0.92
C ASP A 165 -16.49 4.52 1.39
N ASP A 166 -16.29 5.79 1.09
CA ASP A 166 -15.16 6.54 1.60
C ASP A 166 -15.26 6.61 3.14
N PRO A 167 -14.25 6.11 3.85
CA PRO A 167 -14.31 6.09 5.30
C PRO A 167 -14.31 7.53 5.83
N ILE A 168 -15.22 7.82 6.75
CA ILE A 168 -15.18 9.07 7.52
C ILE A 168 -13.82 9.18 8.18
N VAL A 169 -13.18 10.33 7.98
CA VAL A 169 -11.84 10.53 8.52
C VAL A 169 -11.92 10.76 10.03
N ARG A 170 -11.44 9.80 10.79
CA ARG A 170 -11.40 9.86 12.26
C ARG A 170 -10.18 10.65 12.74
N PHE A 171 -10.41 11.73 13.47
CA PHE A 171 -9.42 12.48 14.27
C PHE A 171 -10.00 12.72 15.66
N LEU A 172 -9.16 13.06 16.63
CA LEU A 172 -9.59 13.30 18.01
C LEU A 172 -10.13 14.73 18.14
N SER A 173 -11.25 14.88 18.84
CA SER A 173 -11.74 16.18 19.30
C SER A 173 -10.86 16.73 20.44
N GLU A 174 -10.98 18.02 20.76
CA GLU A 174 -10.24 18.61 21.89
C GLU A 174 -10.65 17.98 23.23
N ASP A 175 -11.92 17.59 23.39
CA ASP A 175 -12.40 16.87 24.60
C ASP A 175 -11.76 15.48 24.70
N GLU A 176 -11.65 14.76 23.59
CA GLU A 176 -10.99 13.45 23.56
C GLU A 176 -9.49 13.54 23.85
N ILE A 177 -8.84 14.59 23.35
CA ILE A 177 -7.42 14.87 23.66
C ILE A 177 -7.28 15.15 25.16
N THR A 178 -8.17 15.95 25.74
CA THR A 178 -8.17 16.26 27.17
C THR A 178 -8.33 15.00 28.01
N LYS A 179 -9.34 14.17 27.73
CA LYS A 179 -9.55 12.88 28.40
C LYS A 179 -8.34 11.96 28.28
N LEU A 180 -7.72 11.94 27.11
CA LEU A 180 -6.53 11.13 26.87
C LEU A 180 -5.37 11.55 27.78
N TYR A 181 -5.13 12.86 27.92
CA TYR A 181 -4.10 13.37 28.81
C TYR A 181 -4.43 13.20 30.31
N GLU A 182 -5.69 13.28 30.70
CA GLU A 182 -6.13 12.95 32.04
C GLU A 182 -5.79 11.51 32.43
N VAL A 183 -6.14 10.56 31.57
CA VAL A 183 -5.81 9.14 31.80
C VAL A 183 -4.29 8.89 31.82
N ILE A 184 -3.53 9.59 30.97
CA ILE A 184 -2.05 9.51 31.00
C ILE A 184 -1.51 10.00 32.34
N LYS A 185 -2.04 11.12 32.84
CA LYS A 185 -1.65 11.73 34.10
C LYS A 185 -2.00 10.85 35.29
N GLU A 186 -3.23 10.31 35.35
CA GLU A 186 -3.66 9.37 36.39
C GLU A 186 -2.75 8.15 36.50
N LYS A 187 -2.39 7.58 35.31
CA LYS A 187 -1.50 6.42 35.22
C LYS A 187 -0.03 6.77 35.42
N LYS A 188 0.33 8.04 35.62
CA LYS A 188 1.71 8.55 35.72
C LYS A 188 2.61 8.03 34.60
N ASN A 189 2.06 7.94 33.37
CA ASN A 189 2.73 7.30 32.24
C ASN A 189 3.45 8.33 31.36
N GLN A 190 4.63 8.77 31.80
CA GLN A 190 5.45 9.76 31.09
C GLN A 190 5.80 9.30 29.67
N ARG A 191 6.06 7.99 29.46
CA ARG A 191 6.33 7.43 28.14
C ARG A 191 5.16 7.64 27.17
N ALA A 192 3.92 7.42 27.63
CA ALA A 192 2.74 7.63 26.80
C ALA A 192 2.54 9.12 26.53
N TRP A 193 2.79 9.98 27.52
CA TRP A 193 2.74 11.43 27.35
C TRP A 193 3.70 11.91 26.27
N ASP A 194 4.97 11.50 26.34
CA ASP A 194 6.01 11.84 25.36
C ASP A 194 5.60 11.41 23.94
N LEU A 195 5.18 10.15 23.78
CA LEU A 195 4.81 9.60 22.46
C LEU A 195 3.57 10.27 21.87
N VAL A 196 2.48 10.39 22.65
CA VAL A 196 1.22 11.01 22.19
C VAL A 196 1.48 12.46 21.79
N THR A 197 2.17 13.21 22.68
CA THR A 197 2.50 14.60 22.42
C THR A 197 3.39 14.75 21.19
N PHE A 198 4.42 13.91 21.06
CA PHE A 198 5.30 13.94 19.91
C PHE A 198 4.56 13.66 18.60
N TYR A 199 3.65 12.69 18.57
CA TYR A 199 2.82 12.42 17.40
C TYR A 199 1.88 13.57 17.06
N LEU A 200 1.23 14.17 18.06
CA LEU A 200 0.32 15.31 17.87
C LEU A 200 1.05 16.57 17.39
N GLN A 201 2.30 16.79 17.84
CA GLN A 201 3.10 17.95 17.47
C GLN A 201 3.80 17.81 16.11
N THR A 202 4.14 16.59 15.70
CA THR A 202 4.90 16.35 14.47
C THR A 202 4.08 15.80 13.31
N GLY A 203 2.91 15.24 13.59
CA GLY A 203 2.14 14.51 12.60
C GLY A 203 2.89 13.32 12.00
N ALA A 204 3.88 12.77 12.70
CA ALA A 204 4.68 11.64 12.21
C ALA A 204 3.80 10.40 11.98
N ARG A 205 4.17 9.56 10.98
CA ARG A 205 3.58 8.24 10.86
C ARG A 205 4.04 7.37 12.02
N ALA A 206 3.18 6.43 12.42
CA ALA A 206 3.44 5.63 13.63
C ALA A 206 4.85 4.99 13.65
N THR A 207 5.32 4.46 12.52
CA THR A 207 6.64 3.81 12.43
C THR A 207 7.81 4.77 12.21
N GLU A 208 7.58 6.01 11.76
CA GLU A 208 8.67 6.90 11.34
C GLU A 208 9.61 7.33 12.46
N ILE A 209 9.10 7.39 13.70
CA ILE A 209 9.88 7.82 14.89
C ILE A 209 10.26 6.66 15.81
N LEU A 210 9.89 5.43 15.45
CA LEU A 210 10.18 4.21 16.22
C LEU A 210 11.38 3.49 15.62
N GLU A 211 11.79 2.37 16.23
CA GLU A 211 12.94 1.58 15.78
C GLU A 211 12.88 1.19 14.30
N GLU A 212 11.68 0.79 13.81
CA GLU A 212 11.48 0.42 12.41
C GLU A 212 11.67 1.59 11.42
N GLY A 213 11.52 2.82 11.88
CA GLY A 213 11.69 4.04 11.06
C GLY A 213 13.10 4.58 11.03
N GLY A 214 13.98 4.08 11.91
CA GLY A 214 15.36 4.51 11.99
C GLY A 214 15.54 5.96 12.50
N PHE A 215 14.63 6.45 13.35
CA PHE A 215 14.77 7.76 13.97
C PHE A 215 15.81 7.70 15.09
N THR A 216 16.94 8.36 14.87
CA THR A 216 18.10 8.36 15.78
C THR A 216 18.40 9.78 16.26
N TRP A 217 19.36 9.92 17.18
CA TRP A 217 19.84 11.24 17.62
C TRP A 217 20.43 12.06 16.47
N ASP A 218 20.95 11.42 15.42
CA ASP A 218 21.42 12.11 14.20
C ASP A 218 20.28 12.79 13.44
N SER A 219 19.05 12.35 13.65
CA SER A 219 17.85 12.98 13.07
C SER A 219 17.43 14.25 13.81
N VAL A 220 17.98 14.50 15.01
CA VAL A 220 17.67 15.66 15.84
C VAL A 220 18.76 16.72 15.62
N LYS A 221 18.38 17.83 14.99
CA LYS A 221 19.25 18.99 14.74
C LYS A 221 18.97 20.07 15.80
N GLU A 222 19.71 21.17 15.73
CA GLU A 222 19.59 22.28 16.69
C GLU A 222 18.19 22.92 16.65
N ASP A 223 17.65 23.15 15.47
CA ASP A 223 16.39 23.89 15.22
C ASP A 223 15.26 23.02 14.69
N HIS A 224 15.54 21.78 14.25
CA HIS A 224 14.54 20.90 13.66
C HIS A 224 14.87 19.42 13.83
N ILE A 225 13.87 18.56 13.59
CA ILE A 225 14.06 17.13 13.40
C ILE A 225 13.88 16.75 11.94
N GLU A 226 14.67 15.79 11.45
CA GLU A 226 14.52 15.19 10.13
C GLU A 226 13.79 13.86 10.23
N ILE A 227 12.63 13.75 9.58
CA ILE A 227 11.85 12.51 9.53
C ILE A 227 11.93 11.93 8.12
N ILE A 228 12.30 10.65 8.04
CA ILE A 228 12.38 9.90 6.78
C ILE A 228 11.09 9.11 6.60
N GLY A 229 10.30 9.46 5.60
CA GLY A 229 9.04 8.80 5.29
C GLY A 229 9.15 7.74 4.19
N LYS A 230 8.01 7.22 3.76
CA LYS A 230 7.91 6.23 2.68
C LYS A 230 8.60 6.73 1.40
N GLY A 231 9.40 5.87 0.78
CA GLY A 231 10.19 6.22 -0.41
C GLY A 231 11.42 7.09 -0.10
N ARG A 232 11.92 7.04 1.15
CA ARG A 232 13.09 7.81 1.64
C ARG A 232 12.93 9.33 1.50
N LYS A 233 11.71 9.83 1.41
CA LYS A 233 11.44 11.27 1.40
C LYS A 233 11.68 11.86 2.78
N ARG A 234 12.56 12.85 2.85
CA ARG A 234 12.87 13.58 4.07
C ARG A 234 11.95 14.78 4.23
N ARG A 235 11.55 15.06 5.46
CA ARG A 235 10.91 16.33 5.84
C ARG A 235 11.48 16.86 7.13
N ARG A 236 11.52 18.16 7.27
CA ARG A 236 11.99 18.86 8.44
C ARG A 236 10.79 19.35 9.25
N ILE A 237 10.80 19.10 10.53
CA ILE A 237 9.82 19.60 11.49
C ILE A 237 10.57 20.50 12.46
N PRO A 238 10.25 21.80 12.52
CA PRO A 238 10.87 22.72 13.46
C PRO A 238 10.66 22.26 14.90
N LEU A 239 11.66 22.43 15.74
CA LEU A 239 11.56 22.16 17.17
C LEU A 239 10.86 23.34 17.87
N ASN A 240 9.86 23.01 18.67
CA ASN A 240 9.28 23.92 19.64
C ASN A 240 9.68 23.52 21.08
N ASN A 241 9.36 24.34 22.06
CA ASN A 241 9.74 24.12 23.46
C ASN A 241 9.29 22.74 23.98
N THR A 242 8.09 22.28 23.59
CA THR A 242 7.55 20.98 24.00
C THR A 242 8.38 19.83 23.42
N LEU A 243 8.68 19.87 22.13
CA LEU A 243 9.51 18.86 21.48
C LEU A 243 10.95 18.86 22.04
N CYS A 244 11.51 20.03 22.28
CA CYS A 244 12.82 20.16 22.94
C CYS A 244 12.82 19.53 24.34
N SER A 245 11.81 19.79 25.16
CA SER A 245 11.67 19.21 26.50
C SER A 245 11.59 17.68 26.44
N ILE A 246 10.75 17.13 25.56
CA ILE A 246 10.63 15.68 25.36
C ILE A 246 11.98 15.07 24.94
N LEU A 247 12.64 15.63 23.96
CA LEU A 247 13.89 15.10 23.45
C LEU A 247 15.01 15.20 24.49
N ASN A 248 15.10 16.31 25.21
CA ASN A 248 16.10 16.52 26.26
C ASN A 248 15.92 15.53 27.42
N SER A 249 14.70 15.29 27.89
CA SER A 249 14.43 14.32 28.95
C SER A 249 14.82 12.88 28.56
N ARG A 250 14.96 12.60 27.26
CA ARG A 250 15.28 11.29 26.72
C ARG A 250 16.72 11.11 26.23
N ARG A 251 17.58 12.12 26.45
CA ARG A 251 19.01 12.07 26.00
C ARG A 251 19.82 10.88 26.55
N HIS A 252 19.36 10.28 27.62
CA HIS A 252 19.98 9.08 28.20
C HIS A 252 19.65 7.79 27.44
N GLU A 253 18.65 7.80 26.58
CA GLU A 253 18.25 6.65 25.76
C GLU A 253 19.18 6.49 24.54
N ARG A 254 19.34 5.25 24.09
CA ARG A 254 20.14 4.94 22.88
C ARG A 254 19.66 5.66 21.61
N VAL A 255 18.35 5.78 21.48
CA VAL A 255 17.66 6.53 20.42
C VAL A 255 16.47 7.28 21.06
N PRO A 256 15.92 8.33 20.44
CA PRO A 256 14.84 9.11 21.05
C PRO A 256 13.63 8.27 21.51
N PHE A 257 13.25 7.28 20.73
CA PHE A 257 12.14 6.38 21.02
C PHE A 257 12.52 4.91 20.76
N PRO A 258 13.15 4.22 21.71
CA PRO A 258 13.63 2.84 21.59
C PRO A 258 12.47 1.84 21.74
N TYR A 259 11.47 1.94 20.88
CA TYR A 259 10.25 1.15 20.96
C TYR A 259 9.87 0.60 19.60
N THR A 260 9.39 -0.64 19.56
CA THR A 260 8.79 -1.23 18.38
C THR A 260 7.35 -0.74 18.17
N TYR A 261 6.89 -0.70 16.92
CA TYR A 261 5.51 -0.37 16.57
C TYR A 261 4.50 -1.26 17.32
N SER A 262 4.79 -2.56 17.42
CA SER A 262 3.90 -3.52 18.11
C SER A 262 3.70 -3.13 19.57
N ALA A 263 4.78 -2.83 20.29
CA ALA A 263 4.72 -2.43 21.70
C ALA A 263 3.96 -1.11 21.89
N VAL A 264 4.22 -0.11 21.06
CA VAL A 264 3.53 1.20 21.11
C VAL A 264 2.07 1.06 20.73
N SER A 265 1.75 0.31 19.68
CA SER A 265 0.35 0.05 19.27
C SER A 265 -0.44 -0.66 20.37
N GLN A 266 0.15 -1.65 21.03
CA GLN A 266 -0.51 -2.34 22.14
C GLN A 266 -0.74 -1.43 23.35
N SER A 267 0.26 -0.65 23.73
CA SER A 267 0.19 0.22 24.92
C SER A 267 -0.72 1.43 24.69
N ILE A 268 -0.64 2.09 23.54
CA ILE A 268 -1.41 3.30 23.23
C ILE A 268 -2.75 2.95 22.60
N SER A 269 -2.78 2.27 21.45
CA SER A 269 -4.04 2.08 20.74
C SER A 269 -4.98 1.10 21.44
N ARG A 270 -4.48 0.00 22.00
CA ARG A 270 -5.34 -1.02 22.62
C ARG A 270 -5.65 -0.76 24.10
N ARG A 271 -4.75 -0.13 24.85
CA ARG A 271 -4.93 0.07 26.28
C ARG A 271 -5.29 1.51 26.62
N LEU A 272 -4.47 2.48 26.19
CA LEU A 272 -4.63 3.87 26.61
C LEU A 272 -5.88 4.48 25.97
N PHE A 273 -6.07 4.40 24.66
CA PHE A 273 -7.27 4.92 23.99
C PHE A 273 -8.55 4.26 24.53
N HIS A 274 -8.50 2.95 24.77
CA HIS A 274 -9.64 2.26 25.37
C HIS A 274 -9.95 2.78 26.78
N SER A 275 -8.93 3.00 27.63
CA SER A 275 -9.10 3.59 28.96
C SER A 275 -9.62 5.02 28.91
N ALA A 276 -9.31 5.77 27.84
CA ALA A 276 -9.82 7.13 27.64
C ALA A 276 -11.22 7.18 26.98
N GLY A 277 -11.87 6.03 26.78
CA GLY A 277 -13.20 5.94 26.15
C GLY A 277 -13.22 6.20 24.64
N ILE A 278 -12.09 6.06 23.95
CA ILE A 278 -11.91 6.27 22.50
C ILE A 278 -11.35 5.02 21.81
N PRO A 279 -12.03 3.84 21.90
CA PRO A 279 -11.50 2.55 21.45
C PRO A 279 -11.35 2.45 19.93
N ASP A 280 -12.01 3.30 19.16
CA ASP A 280 -11.97 3.40 17.71
C ASP A 280 -10.73 4.17 17.18
N ALA A 281 -9.98 4.84 18.08
CA ALA A 281 -8.74 5.53 17.72
C ALA A 281 -7.53 4.59 17.64
N ASN A 282 -6.53 5.00 16.88
CA ASN A 282 -5.26 4.31 16.75
C ASN A 282 -4.11 5.32 16.58
N LEU A 283 -2.86 4.85 16.50
CA LEU A 283 -1.70 5.74 16.35
C LEU A 283 -1.79 6.64 15.11
N HIS A 284 -2.41 6.16 14.04
CA HIS A 284 -2.58 6.97 12.83
C HIS A 284 -3.63 8.09 13.03
N THR A 285 -4.56 7.89 13.97
CA THR A 285 -5.52 8.92 14.37
C THR A 285 -4.81 10.15 14.95
N LEU A 286 -3.72 9.98 15.73
CA LEU A 286 -2.93 11.11 16.23
C LEU A 286 -2.35 11.98 15.10
N ARG A 287 -1.85 11.35 14.05
CA ARG A 287 -1.38 12.07 12.86
C ARG A 287 -2.50 12.79 12.13
N LYS A 288 -3.66 12.14 11.98
CA LYS A 288 -4.84 12.78 11.38
C LYS A 288 -5.31 13.96 12.23
N THR A 289 -5.27 13.82 13.55
CA THR A 289 -5.58 14.91 14.50
C THR A 289 -4.61 16.07 14.33
N ALA A 290 -3.30 15.82 14.19
CA ALA A 290 -2.33 16.89 13.93
C ALA A 290 -2.66 17.68 12.65
N GLY A 291 -3.04 16.97 11.59
CA GLY A 291 -3.47 17.60 10.33
C GLY A 291 -4.76 18.38 10.46
N ALA A 292 -5.78 17.79 11.10
CA ALA A 292 -7.08 18.43 11.34
C ALA A 292 -6.94 19.72 12.14
N ARG A 293 -6.16 19.69 13.24
CA ARG A 293 -5.89 20.89 14.07
C ARG A 293 -5.20 22.02 13.32
N LEU A 294 -4.30 21.70 12.39
CA LEU A 294 -3.65 22.71 11.55
C LEU A 294 -4.64 23.35 10.57
N ILE A 295 -5.50 22.54 9.93
CA ILE A 295 -6.56 23.05 9.05
C ILE A 295 -7.55 23.92 9.81
N GLN A 296 -8.06 23.47 10.97
CA GLN A 296 -8.98 24.23 11.83
C GLN A 296 -8.38 25.54 12.33
N LYS A 297 -7.04 25.66 12.39
CA LYS A 297 -6.31 26.89 12.68
C LYS A 297 -6.05 27.77 11.44
N GLY A 298 -6.68 27.47 10.30
CA GLY A 298 -6.54 28.24 9.07
C GLY A 298 -5.26 27.99 8.29
N VAL A 299 -4.48 26.93 8.60
CA VAL A 299 -3.28 26.61 7.81
C VAL A 299 -3.71 26.03 6.48
N ASP A 300 -3.20 26.59 5.42
CA ASP A 300 -3.43 26.14 4.03
C ASP A 300 -3.17 24.64 3.83
N ILE A 301 -4.05 23.98 3.10
CA ILE A 301 -4.04 22.54 2.88
C ILE A 301 -2.75 22.02 2.21
N TYR A 302 -2.14 22.83 1.33
CA TYR A 302 -0.87 22.50 0.70
C TYR A 302 0.28 22.50 1.73
N ARG A 303 0.29 23.49 2.63
CA ARG A 303 1.27 23.56 3.74
C ARG A 303 1.12 22.38 4.68
N VAL A 304 -0.13 22.02 5.04
CA VAL A 304 -0.43 20.83 5.86
C VAL A 304 0.03 19.55 5.16
N SER A 305 -0.21 19.41 3.87
CA SER A 305 0.25 18.28 3.06
C SER A 305 1.78 18.14 3.09
N LYS A 306 2.52 19.23 2.97
CA LYS A 306 3.99 19.27 3.07
C LYS A 306 4.47 18.92 4.46
N PHE A 307 3.87 19.50 5.50
CA PHE A 307 4.20 19.20 6.90
C PHE A 307 4.02 17.72 7.23
N LEU A 308 2.90 17.14 6.83
CA LEU A 308 2.64 15.71 7.00
C LEU A 308 3.51 14.83 6.10
N GLY A 309 4.09 15.35 5.02
CA GLY A 309 4.87 14.58 4.04
C GLY A 309 4.01 13.63 3.21
N HIS A 310 2.87 14.11 2.71
CA HIS A 310 2.09 13.41 1.70
C HIS A 310 2.75 13.53 0.33
N SER A 311 2.66 12.49 -0.49
CA SER A 311 3.22 12.48 -1.84
C SER A 311 2.39 13.32 -2.82
N SER A 312 1.13 13.59 -2.48
CA SER A 312 0.18 14.38 -3.26
C SER A 312 -0.78 15.10 -2.32
N VAL A 313 -1.14 16.33 -2.65
CA VAL A 313 -2.15 17.13 -1.92
C VAL A 313 -3.50 16.43 -1.92
N LYS A 314 -3.85 15.68 -2.97
CA LYS A 314 -5.08 14.87 -3.06
C LYS A 314 -5.29 13.96 -1.85
N VAL A 315 -4.21 13.47 -1.21
CA VAL A 315 -4.32 12.67 0.02
C VAL A 315 -4.82 13.53 1.18
N THR A 316 -4.39 14.78 1.26
CA THR A 316 -4.81 15.74 2.29
C THR A 316 -6.23 16.22 2.02
N GLU A 317 -6.56 16.55 0.78
CA GLU A 317 -7.91 16.92 0.35
C GLU A 317 -8.92 15.84 0.75
N LYS A 318 -8.68 14.58 0.34
CA LYS A 318 -9.55 13.46 0.69
C LYS A 318 -9.79 13.30 2.21
N HIS A 319 -8.84 13.73 3.03
CA HIS A 319 -8.93 13.55 4.48
C HIS A 319 -9.43 14.77 5.25
N TYR A 320 -9.36 15.97 4.66
CA TYR A 320 -9.59 17.18 5.43
C TYR A 320 -10.45 18.23 4.74
N VAL A 321 -10.91 17.99 3.50
CA VAL A 321 -11.73 18.97 2.75
C VAL A 321 -13.00 19.35 3.51
N ASP A 322 -13.63 18.41 4.19
CA ASP A 322 -14.86 18.62 4.97
C ASP A 322 -14.63 19.52 6.23
N LEU A 323 -13.36 19.78 6.59
CA LEU A 323 -12.99 20.67 7.68
C LEU A 323 -12.72 22.12 7.22
N LEU A 324 -12.67 22.34 5.91
CA LEU A 324 -12.51 23.66 5.35
C LEU A 324 -13.88 24.34 5.32
N GLU A 325 -14.10 25.25 6.25
CA GLU A 325 -15.19 26.22 6.13
C GLU A 325 -14.81 27.19 5.00
N VAL A 326 -15.53 27.13 3.91
CA VAL A 326 -15.35 28.08 2.80
C VAL A 326 -16.25 29.26 3.08
N ASP A 327 -15.70 30.32 3.66
CA ASP A 327 -16.39 31.60 3.81
C ASP A 327 -16.35 32.37 2.48
N TYR A 328 -17.39 32.17 1.67
CA TYR A 328 -17.52 32.86 0.40
C TYR A 328 -17.72 34.38 0.55
N GLN A 329 -18.19 34.86 1.72
CA GLN A 329 -18.35 36.28 1.98
C GLN A 329 -17.00 36.93 2.23
N GLU A 330 -16.11 36.28 3.03
CA GLU A 330 -14.73 36.73 3.20
C GLU A 330 -13.97 36.76 1.88
N MET A 331 -14.12 35.73 1.03
CA MET A 331 -13.54 35.69 -0.30
C MET A 331 -14.03 36.82 -1.21
N SER A 332 -15.33 37.12 -1.16
CA SER A 332 -15.92 38.23 -1.92
C SER A 332 -15.38 39.58 -1.44
N ALA A 333 -15.29 39.77 -0.13
CA ALA A 333 -14.75 41.00 0.44
C ALA A 333 -13.28 41.24 0.08
N LEU A 334 -12.44 40.17 0.04
CA LEU A 334 -11.06 40.24 -0.40
C LEU A 334 -10.93 40.66 -1.90
N LEU A 335 -11.90 40.29 -2.73
CA LEU A 335 -11.93 40.71 -4.14
C LEU A 335 -12.38 42.19 -4.29
N GLU A 336 -13.27 42.66 -3.39
CA GLU A 336 -13.67 44.09 -3.39
C GLU A 336 -12.54 45.02 -3.01
N ASP A 337 -11.70 44.65 -2.04
CA ASP A 337 -10.56 45.48 -1.61
C ASP A 337 -9.50 45.68 -2.71
N SER A 338 -9.39 44.76 -3.68
CA SER A 338 -8.48 44.90 -4.81
C SER A 338 -9.02 45.87 -5.90
N THR A 339 -10.31 46.23 -5.89
CA THR A 339 -10.91 47.13 -6.88
C THR A 339 -11.02 48.56 -6.41
N LYS A 340 -10.75 48.88 -5.14
CA LYS A 340 -10.76 50.24 -4.61
C LYS A 340 -9.57 51.12 -5.03
N GLY A 341 -8.66 50.60 -5.87
CA GLY A 341 -7.46 51.31 -6.34
C GLY A 341 -7.65 52.19 -7.56
N GLU A 342 -8.70 52.06 -8.37
CA GLU A 342 -8.91 52.82 -9.61
C GLU A 342 -10.39 53.02 -9.95
N SER A 343 -11.08 53.92 -9.24
CA SER A 343 -12.29 54.54 -9.78
C SER A 343 -12.24 56.06 -9.70
N LYS A 344 -11.38 56.65 -10.49
CA LYS A 344 -11.60 58.01 -11.06
C LYS A 344 -11.93 57.84 -12.52
N VAL A 345 -13.08 57.29 -12.83
CA VAL A 345 -13.74 57.51 -14.11
C VAL A 345 -14.81 58.56 -13.87
N SER A 346 -14.55 59.74 -14.43
CA SER A 346 -15.40 60.90 -14.45
C SER A 346 -16.87 60.56 -14.76
N GLU A 347 -17.76 61.08 -13.93
CA GLU A 347 -19.14 61.34 -14.30
C GLU A 347 -19.20 62.28 -15.52
N THR A 348 -19.39 61.73 -16.69
CA THR A 348 -19.92 62.49 -17.83
C THR A 348 -20.54 61.48 -18.79
N GLN A 349 -21.86 61.68 -18.99
CA GLN A 349 -22.75 61.03 -20.00
C GLN A 349 -23.39 59.68 -19.64
N ALA A 350 -24.42 59.79 -18.84
CA ALA A 350 -25.54 58.84 -18.90
C ALA A 350 -26.83 59.62 -19.29
N SER A 351 -26.92 59.99 -20.56
CA SER A 351 -28.22 60.34 -21.18
C SER A 351 -28.31 59.60 -22.50
N GLY A 352 -29.19 58.64 -22.57
CA GLY A 352 -29.65 58.06 -23.83
C GLY A 352 -29.59 56.54 -23.99
N TRP A 353 -30.49 55.86 -23.32
CA TRP A 353 -31.04 54.61 -23.88
C TRP A 353 -32.56 54.67 -23.74
N GLY A 354 -33.17 55.10 -24.86
CA GLY A 354 -34.61 55.12 -25.06
C GLY A 354 -35.17 53.69 -25.09
N LYS A 355 -36.38 53.61 -24.61
CA LYS A 355 -37.29 52.47 -24.75
C LYS A 355 -37.45 52.12 -26.25
N VAL A 356 -37.28 50.85 -26.60
CA VAL A 356 -37.89 50.27 -27.80
C VAL A 356 -38.72 49.08 -27.34
N ALA A 357 -39.92 49.04 -27.85
CA ALA A 357 -41.08 48.24 -27.58
C ALA A 357 -40.89 46.71 -27.66
#